data_c5d678e3aa81b21f06ba8fd5a6d162f9
#
_entry.id   c5d678e3aa81b21f06ba8fd5a6d162f9
#
_cell.length_a   1.000
_cell.length_b   1.000
_cell.length_c   1.000
_cell.angle_alpha   90.00
_cell.angle_beta   90.00
_cell.angle_gamma   90.00
#
_symmetry.space_group_name_H-M   'P 1'
#
loop_
_entity.id
_entity.type
_entity.pdbx_description
1 polymer ?
#
loop_
_entity_poly.entity_id
_entity_poly.type
_entity_poly.pdbx_seq_one_letter_code
_entity_poly.pdbx_strand_id
1 'polypeptide(L)'
;MRSARLRIAVSCSVALAIIETVTWLGFPASGNERGAAQRLGAPTVSVAPASTISVAPATTLPWPREGQAAVEVEGVGSLGSSGAPTPVPIASVTKVMTAYVILADHPLAQGKEGPAVTVDATAAAESLSPDESTAPVREGQKFTERQLLELLLIPSGNNIARLLARWDSGSQEAFVARMNRTAVALGMTRTTYTGASGIEASTRSTAVDQLKLAHEVMKNPALREIVAIRSTTVPGVPGTVDNTNTLLTKPGVIGLKTGSSTPAGGALMWAAHAWTSKGADRRLVLGVVLHQRPGTTPSEGLHTALTSSDQLISAVQRGLPPTFAAHRG
;
A
#
# COMPACT_ATOMS: atom_id res chain seq x y z
N MET A 1 26.60 46.69 31.58
CA MET A 1 27.35 46.16 32.74
C MET A 1 26.97 44.71 32.95
N ARG A 2 28.03 43.86 32.97
CA ARG A 2 28.09 42.43 33.43
C ARG A 2 27.17 41.40 32.79
N SER A 3 27.76 40.68 31.83
CA SER A 3 27.40 39.39 31.31
C SER A 3 27.52 38.28 32.38
N ALA A 4 26.52 37.38 32.48
CA ALA A 4 26.67 36.14 33.19
C ALA A 4 26.58 34.99 32.15
N ARG A 5 27.74 34.36 31.93
CA ARG A 5 27.86 33.11 31.12
C ARG A 5 27.56 31.93 32.03
N LEU A 6 26.50 31.18 31.73
CA LEU A 6 26.20 29.89 32.40
C LEU A 6 26.90 28.77 31.61
N ARG A 7 27.86 28.10 32.24
CA ARG A 7 28.54 26.90 31.72
C ARG A 7 27.72 25.70 32.15
N ILE A 8 27.22 24.94 31.19
CA ILE A 8 26.63 23.62 31.43
C ILE A 8 27.74 22.59 31.22
N ALA A 9 28.04 21.84 32.30
CA ALA A 9 28.96 20.71 32.28
C ALA A 9 28.28 19.47 31.68
N VAL A 10 28.92 18.87 30.70
CA VAL A 10 28.51 17.58 30.15
C VAL A 10 29.11 16.48 31.03
N SER A 11 28.26 15.69 31.66
CA SER A 11 28.66 14.51 32.43
C SER A 11 28.58 13.28 31.52
N CYS A 12 29.74 12.69 31.19
CA CYS A 12 29.82 11.39 30.51
C CYS A 12 29.62 10.28 31.54
N SER A 13 28.54 9.53 31.43
CA SER A 13 28.37 8.26 32.17
C SER A 13 28.77 7.10 31.28
N VAL A 14 29.82 6.41 31.68
CA VAL A 14 30.31 5.18 31.08
C VAL A 14 29.46 4.03 31.62
N ALA A 15 28.75 3.32 30.73
CA ALA A 15 28.05 2.09 31.07
C ALA A 15 29.00 0.89 30.94
N LEU A 16 29.22 0.23 32.08
CA LEU A 16 30.00 -1.01 32.19
C LEU A 16 29.15 -2.20 31.70
N ALA A 17 29.63 -2.93 30.71
CA ALA A 17 29.05 -4.20 30.30
C ALA A 17 29.45 -5.30 31.23
N ILE A 18 28.50 -5.98 31.86
CA ILE A 18 28.74 -7.19 32.67
C ILE A 18 28.60 -8.38 31.75
N ILE A 19 29.70 -9.12 31.57
CA ILE A 19 29.74 -10.42 30.89
C ILE A 19 29.50 -11.49 31.93
N GLU A 20 28.35 -12.16 31.90
CA GLU A 20 28.10 -13.36 32.70
C GLU A 20 28.67 -14.60 31.97
N THR A 21 29.71 -15.19 32.55
CA THR A 21 30.24 -16.47 32.14
C THR A 21 29.46 -17.59 32.81
N VAL A 22 28.76 -18.40 32.02
CA VAL A 22 28.13 -19.64 32.50
C VAL A 22 29.15 -20.73 32.53
N THR A 23 29.54 -21.16 33.75
CA THR A 23 30.41 -22.32 34.01
C THR A 23 29.62 -23.63 33.92
N TRP A 24 30.06 -24.51 33.02
CA TRP A 24 29.57 -25.88 32.92
C TRP A 24 30.18 -26.74 34.04
N LEU A 25 29.35 -27.28 34.93
CA LEU A 25 29.73 -28.33 35.88
C LEU A 25 29.57 -29.69 35.19
N GLY A 26 30.74 -30.38 35.06
CA GLY A 26 30.79 -31.72 34.53
C GLY A 26 30.31 -32.79 35.53
N PHE A 27 29.60 -33.81 35.01
CA PHE A 27 29.29 -35.04 35.73
C PHE A 27 30.19 -36.19 35.20
N PRO A 28 30.64 -37.13 36.04
CA PRO A 28 31.58 -38.18 35.68
C PRO A 28 30.90 -39.33 34.93
N ALA A 29 31.66 -39.91 33.99
CA ALA A 29 31.28 -41.11 33.29
C ALA A 29 31.50 -42.36 34.13
N SER A 30 30.53 -43.25 34.21
CA SER A 30 30.77 -44.67 34.54
C SER A 30 29.72 -45.58 33.92
N GLY A 31 30.15 -46.67 33.34
CA GLY A 31 29.27 -47.84 33.11
C GLY A 31 29.08 -48.24 31.64
N ASN A 32 29.87 -49.19 31.30
CA ASN A 32 29.93 -49.98 30.06
C ASN A 32 28.73 -50.93 29.95
N GLU A 33 27.87 -50.82 28.93
CA GLU A 33 27.10 -51.99 28.48
C GLU A 33 26.92 -51.95 26.95
N ARG A 34 27.34 -53.07 26.33
CA ARG A 34 27.20 -53.33 24.90
C ARG A 34 25.75 -53.69 24.57
N GLY A 35 25.03 -52.78 23.95
CA GLY A 35 23.73 -53.04 23.35
C GLY A 35 23.78 -52.64 21.89
N ALA A 36 23.50 -53.59 20.97
CA ALA A 36 23.40 -53.34 19.53
C ALA A 36 22.29 -52.36 19.22
N ALA A 37 22.62 -51.12 18.93
CA ALA A 37 21.67 -50.11 18.49
C ALA A 37 21.45 -50.24 16.97
N GLN A 38 20.30 -50.79 16.58
CA GLN A 38 19.75 -50.65 15.23
C GLN A 38 19.70 -49.17 14.85
N ARG A 39 20.39 -48.80 13.79
CA ARG A 39 20.31 -47.46 13.20
C ARG A 39 18.95 -47.31 12.54
N LEU A 40 17.99 -46.73 13.23
CA LEU A 40 16.81 -46.17 12.61
C LEU A 40 17.26 -44.97 11.77
N GLY A 41 17.14 -45.11 10.45
CA GLY A 41 17.42 -44.02 9.51
C GLY A 41 16.51 -42.85 9.80
N ALA A 42 17.09 -41.67 10.01
CA ALA A 42 16.32 -40.43 10.07
C ALA A 42 15.52 -40.24 8.77
N PRO A 43 14.25 -39.84 8.84
CA PRO A 43 13.50 -39.56 7.63
C PRO A 43 14.13 -38.34 6.95
N THR A 44 14.76 -38.56 5.80
CA THR A 44 15.15 -37.50 4.89
C THR A 44 13.86 -36.89 4.33
N VAL A 45 13.45 -35.76 4.88
CA VAL A 45 12.40 -34.94 4.26
C VAL A 45 13.00 -34.39 2.97
N SER A 46 12.71 -35.03 1.86
CA SER A 46 12.97 -34.48 0.53
C SER A 46 12.07 -33.28 0.35
N VAL A 47 12.61 -32.08 0.56
CA VAL A 47 11.95 -30.84 0.11
C VAL A 47 12.05 -30.86 -1.40
N ALA A 48 10.95 -31.19 -2.06
CA ALA A 48 10.83 -31.03 -3.50
C ALA A 48 11.15 -29.56 -3.83
N PRO A 49 11.99 -29.25 -4.84
CA PRO A 49 12.24 -27.89 -5.26
C PRO A 49 10.89 -27.28 -5.64
N ALA A 50 10.60 -26.08 -5.08
CA ALA A 50 9.41 -25.32 -5.47
C ALA A 50 9.39 -25.26 -7.00
N SER A 51 8.33 -25.85 -7.58
CA SER A 51 8.14 -25.86 -9.02
C SER A 51 8.12 -24.43 -9.49
N THR A 52 9.19 -23.99 -10.12
CA THR A 52 9.22 -22.75 -10.90
C THR A 52 8.25 -22.96 -12.04
N ILE A 53 7.03 -22.43 -11.90
CA ILE A 53 6.04 -22.41 -12.96
C ILE A 53 6.67 -21.57 -14.08
N SER A 54 7.18 -22.24 -15.11
CA SER A 54 7.60 -21.60 -16.35
C SER A 54 6.33 -21.03 -16.99
N VAL A 55 6.13 -19.73 -16.83
CA VAL A 55 5.06 -19.00 -17.50
C VAL A 55 5.36 -19.05 -18.98
N ALA A 56 4.47 -19.67 -19.77
CA ALA A 56 4.50 -19.60 -21.23
C ALA A 56 4.63 -18.13 -21.69
N PRO A 57 5.19 -17.84 -22.89
CA PRO A 57 5.47 -16.48 -23.33
C PRO A 57 4.22 -15.63 -23.17
N ALA A 58 4.30 -14.69 -22.23
CA ALA A 58 3.22 -13.78 -21.91
C ALA A 58 2.83 -13.05 -23.18
N THR A 59 1.53 -13.00 -23.47
CA THR A 59 1.00 -11.96 -24.36
C THR A 59 1.67 -10.66 -23.92
N THR A 60 2.48 -10.04 -24.78
CA THR A 60 3.24 -8.85 -24.42
C THR A 60 2.26 -7.74 -24.05
N LEU A 61 2.13 -7.48 -22.74
CA LEU A 61 1.31 -6.37 -22.26
C LEU A 61 1.90 -5.05 -22.81
N PRO A 62 1.06 -4.07 -23.11
CA PRO A 62 1.50 -2.75 -23.55
C PRO A 62 2.08 -1.95 -22.39
N TRP A 63 3.27 -2.36 -21.92
CA TRP A 63 3.95 -1.70 -20.81
C TRP A 63 4.24 -0.23 -21.11
N PRO A 64 4.11 0.67 -20.14
CA PRO A 64 4.50 2.06 -20.30
C PRO A 64 5.99 2.17 -20.64
N ARG A 65 6.34 3.15 -21.46
CA ARG A 65 7.73 3.37 -21.92
C ARG A 65 8.61 4.01 -20.85
N GLU A 66 8.01 4.68 -19.87
CA GLU A 66 8.69 5.33 -18.74
C GLU A 66 8.03 4.97 -17.43
N GLY A 67 8.71 5.26 -16.31
CA GLY A 67 8.23 4.92 -14.98
C GLY A 67 8.26 3.42 -14.70
N GLN A 68 7.30 2.95 -13.94
CA GLN A 68 7.19 1.55 -13.53
C GLN A 68 5.76 1.06 -13.68
N ALA A 69 5.61 -0.22 -14.01
CA ALA A 69 4.32 -0.90 -13.91
C ALA A 69 4.50 -2.34 -13.42
N ALA A 70 3.46 -2.88 -12.80
CA ALA A 70 3.36 -4.29 -12.44
C ALA A 70 1.90 -4.73 -12.52
N VAL A 71 1.65 -5.95 -12.97
CA VAL A 71 0.31 -6.52 -13.13
C VAL A 71 0.29 -7.96 -12.63
N GLU A 72 -0.79 -8.33 -11.95
CA GLU A 72 -0.99 -9.66 -11.38
C GLU A 72 -2.45 -10.09 -11.54
N VAL A 73 -2.69 -11.38 -11.67
CA VAL A 73 -4.02 -12.02 -11.62
C VAL A 73 -4.17 -12.73 -10.29
N GLU A 74 -5.22 -12.39 -9.54
CA GLU A 74 -5.51 -12.99 -8.24
C GLU A 74 -5.64 -14.51 -8.34
N GLY A 75 -4.94 -15.22 -7.43
CA GLY A 75 -4.92 -16.68 -7.38
C GLY A 75 -4.13 -17.36 -8.49
N VAL A 76 -3.45 -16.59 -9.35
CA VAL A 76 -2.64 -17.13 -10.46
C VAL A 76 -1.20 -16.64 -10.38
N GLY A 77 -1.00 -15.34 -10.13
CA GLY A 77 0.31 -14.73 -9.99
C GLY A 77 0.60 -13.61 -10.98
N SER A 78 1.88 -13.24 -11.06
CA SER A 78 2.35 -12.09 -11.83
C SER A 78 2.24 -12.29 -13.33
N LEU A 79 1.71 -11.26 -14.03
CA LEU A 79 1.79 -11.14 -15.50
C LEU A 79 3.07 -10.42 -15.94
N GLY A 80 3.86 -9.91 -15.00
CA GLY A 80 5.11 -9.22 -15.23
C GLY A 80 5.17 -7.82 -14.65
N SER A 81 6.31 -7.19 -14.87
CA SER A 81 6.56 -5.80 -14.48
C SER A 81 7.47 -5.12 -15.49
N SER A 82 7.46 -3.79 -15.53
CA SER A 82 8.32 -2.97 -16.37
C SER A 82 8.94 -1.83 -15.58
N GLY A 83 10.02 -1.28 -16.10
CA GLY A 83 10.78 -0.19 -15.50
C GLY A 83 11.81 -0.67 -14.46
N ALA A 84 12.74 0.24 -14.10
CA ALA A 84 13.75 -0.04 -13.09
C ALA A 84 13.11 -0.21 -11.69
N PRO A 85 13.50 -1.22 -10.91
CA PRO A 85 12.91 -1.47 -9.60
C PRO A 85 13.46 -0.53 -8.51
N THR A 86 13.77 0.70 -8.86
CA THR A 86 14.25 1.75 -7.95
C THR A 86 13.07 2.50 -7.35
N PRO A 87 13.03 2.72 -6.02
CA PRO A 87 11.94 3.46 -5.40
C PRO A 87 11.75 4.86 -5.98
N VAL A 88 10.51 5.18 -6.37
CA VAL A 88 10.10 6.48 -6.92
C VAL A 88 9.06 7.13 -6.01
N PRO A 89 8.90 8.47 -6.03
CA PRO A 89 7.79 9.13 -5.34
C PRO A 89 6.45 8.58 -5.87
N ILE A 90 5.48 8.34 -4.98
CA ILE A 90 4.22 7.68 -5.33
C ILE A 90 2.98 8.56 -5.14
N ALA A 91 3.17 9.79 -4.70
CA ALA A 91 2.08 10.74 -4.44
C ALA A 91 0.92 10.09 -3.65
N SER A 92 -0.31 10.45 -3.97
CA SER A 92 -1.52 10.02 -3.25
C SER A 92 -1.86 8.54 -3.33
N VAL A 93 -1.11 7.70 -4.06
CA VAL A 93 -1.22 6.23 -3.92
C VAL A 93 -0.89 5.81 -2.48
N THR A 94 -0.09 6.58 -1.76
CA THR A 94 0.18 6.46 -0.32
C THR A 94 -1.07 6.27 0.53
N LYS A 95 -2.18 6.93 0.18
CA LYS A 95 -3.44 6.88 0.95
C LYS A 95 -4.08 5.49 0.99
N VAL A 96 -3.66 4.60 0.11
CA VAL A 96 -4.06 3.18 0.18
C VAL A 96 -3.47 2.52 1.42
N MET A 97 -2.18 2.77 1.72
CA MET A 97 -1.57 2.30 2.96
C MET A 97 -2.21 2.97 4.18
N THR A 98 -2.52 4.26 4.10
CA THR A 98 -3.22 4.97 5.19
C THR A 98 -4.56 4.30 5.50
N ALA A 99 -5.40 4.08 4.48
CA ALA A 99 -6.68 3.38 4.67
C ALA A 99 -6.50 1.95 5.19
N TYR A 100 -5.48 1.23 4.71
CA TYR A 100 -5.19 -0.13 5.16
C TYR A 100 -4.83 -0.20 6.64
N VAL A 101 -3.96 0.72 7.11
CA VAL A 101 -3.57 0.80 8.53
C VAL A 101 -4.75 1.19 9.41
N ILE A 102 -5.54 2.20 9.00
CA ILE A 102 -6.76 2.59 9.73
C ILE A 102 -7.69 1.39 9.90
N LEU A 103 -7.98 0.65 8.85
CA LEU A 103 -8.90 -0.49 8.93
C LEU A 103 -8.31 -1.74 9.61
N ALA A 104 -7.00 -1.79 9.81
CA ALA A 104 -6.38 -2.82 10.64
C ALA A 104 -6.64 -2.57 12.13
N ASP A 105 -6.72 -1.29 12.56
CA ASP A 105 -6.93 -0.88 13.93
C ASP A 105 -8.39 -0.62 14.27
N HIS A 106 -9.13 -0.11 13.31
CA HIS A 106 -10.55 0.21 13.38
C HIS A 106 -11.28 -0.60 12.30
N PRO A 107 -11.53 -1.91 12.53
CA PRO A 107 -12.15 -2.76 11.52
C PRO A 107 -13.56 -2.31 11.18
N LEU A 108 -13.81 -2.02 9.91
CA LEU A 108 -15.10 -1.59 9.40
C LEU A 108 -15.76 -2.72 8.62
N ALA A 109 -16.91 -3.19 9.10
CA ALA A 109 -17.71 -4.14 8.33
C ALA A 109 -18.34 -3.46 7.11
N GLN A 110 -18.59 -4.23 6.06
CA GLN A 110 -19.23 -3.73 4.85
C GLN A 110 -20.57 -3.03 5.15
N GLY A 111 -20.77 -1.84 4.57
CA GLY A 111 -21.98 -1.05 4.76
C GLY A 111 -22.14 -0.43 6.15
N LYS A 112 -21.12 -0.50 7.02
CA LYS A 112 -21.11 0.15 8.33
C LYS A 112 -20.40 1.50 8.27
N GLU A 113 -20.79 2.38 9.21
CA GLU A 113 -20.27 3.75 9.27
C GLU A 113 -19.00 3.87 10.13
N GLY A 114 -18.81 2.99 11.11
CA GLY A 114 -17.72 3.08 12.08
C GLY A 114 -17.90 4.20 13.12
N PRO A 115 -16.89 4.45 13.95
CA PRO A 115 -16.92 5.51 14.96
C PRO A 115 -16.96 6.91 14.34
N ALA A 116 -17.44 7.87 15.12
CA ALA A 116 -17.40 9.28 14.74
C ALA A 116 -16.05 9.90 15.11
N VAL A 117 -15.44 10.60 14.16
CA VAL A 117 -14.19 11.32 14.31
C VAL A 117 -14.46 12.81 14.20
N THR A 118 -13.91 13.59 15.14
CA THR A 118 -14.04 15.05 15.12
C THR A 118 -12.89 15.68 14.33
N VAL A 119 -13.23 16.59 13.43
CA VAL A 119 -12.24 17.38 12.67
C VAL A 119 -11.51 18.31 13.62
N ASP A 120 -10.20 18.19 13.68
CA ASP A 120 -9.33 19.09 14.48
C ASP A 120 -9.06 20.40 13.75
N ALA A 121 -8.57 21.41 14.50
CA ALA A 121 -8.23 22.73 13.95
C ALA A 121 -7.20 22.65 12.81
N THR A 122 -6.28 21.70 12.89
CA THR A 122 -5.22 21.50 11.88
C THR A 122 -5.84 21.04 10.55
N ALA A 123 -6.68 20.01 10.55
CA ALA A 123 -7.33 19.51 9.33
C ALA A 123 -8.28 20.55 8.71
N ALA A 124 -8.93 21.37 9.55
CA ALA A 124 -9.75 22.48 9.08
C ALA A 124 -8.92 23.57 8.40
N ALA A 125 -7.79 23.96 8.98
CA ALA A 125 -6.86 24.92 8.37
C ALA A 125 -6.26 24.40 7.07
N GLU A 126 -5.82 23.13 7.05
CA GLU A 126 -5.28 22.45 5.87
C GLU A 126 -6.31 22.34 4.73
N SER A 127 -7.61 22.33 5.04
CA SER A 127 -8.67 22.24 4.01
C SER A 127 -8.73 23.48 3.09
N LEU A 128 -8.08 24.57 3.48
CA LEU A 128 -8.01 25.83 2.73
C LEU A 128 -6.76 25.91 1.84
N SER A 129 -5.88 24.91 1.85
CA SER A 129 -4.67 24.91 1.02
C SER A 129 -5.02 24.88 -0.47
N PRO A 130 -4.50 25.83 -1.28
CA PRO A 130 -4.69 25.81 -2.73
C PRO A 130 -3.72 24.87 -3.45
N ASP A 131 -2.67 24.41 -2.77
CA ASP A 131 -1.51 23.73 -3.39
C ASP A 131 -1.65 22.20 -3.39
N GLU A 132 -2.68 21.68 -2.72
CA GLU A 132 -2.88 20.23 -2.59
C GLU A 132 -4.36 19.83 -2.64
N SER A 133 -4.63 18.55 -2.94
CA SER A 133 -5.99 18.03 -2.89
C SER A 133 -6.47 17.96 -1.44
N THR A 134 -7.55 18.66 -1.11
CA THR A 134 -8.17 18.68 0.21
C THR A 134 -9.67 18.41 0.14
N ALA A 135 -10.23 17.96 1.26
CA ALA A 135 -11.68 17.92 1.45
C ALA A 135 -12.11 19.15 2.27
N PRO A 136 -13.19 19.87 1.88
CA PRO A 136 -13.65 21.06 2.60
C PRO A 136 -14.35 20.66 3.90
N VAL A 137 -13.63 20.76 5.00
CA VAL A 137 -14.10 20.44 6.35
C VAL A 137 -13.84 21.62 7.30
N ARG A 138 -14.59 21.71 8.39
CA ARG A 138 -14.47 22.74 9.43
C ARG A 138 -14.19 22.10 10.79
N GLU A 139 -13.47 22.80 11.62
CA GLU A 139 -13.19 22.38 13.00
C GLU A 139 -14.50 22.05 13.74
N GLY A 140 -14.46 21.00 14.53
CA GLY A 140 -15.60 20.51 15.32
C GLY A 140 -16.65 19.72 14.53
N GLN A 141 -16.58 19.69 13.19
CA GLN A 141 -17.44 18.77 12.43
C GLN A 141 -17.13 17.33 12.80
N LYS A 142 -18.16 16.49 12.76
CA LYS A 142 -18.02 15.06 13.02
C LYS A 142 -18.38 14.29 11.75
N PHE A 143 -17.50 13.36 11.38
CA PHE A 143 -17.72 12.43 10.29
C PHE A 143 -17.56 11.00 10.80
N THR A 144 -18.25 10.05 10.23
CA THR A 144 -17.99 8.65 10.49
C THR A 144 -16.65 8.23 9.87
N GLU A 145 -16.05 7.17 10.38
CA GLU A 145 -14.83 6.59 9.79
C GLU A 145 -15.02 6.33 8.29
N ARG A 146 -16.17 5.75 7.89
CA ARG A 146 -16.49 5.51 6.48
C ARG A 146 -16.49 6.79 5.66
N GLN A 147 -17.12 7.85 6.13
CA GLN A 147 -17.16 9.14 5.45
C GLN A 147 -15.76 9.73 5.29
N LEU A 148 -14.89 9.60 6.29
CA LEU A 148 -13.49 10.03 6.18
C LEU A 148 -12.69 9.17 5.21
N LEU A 149 -12.92 7.86 5.16
CA LEU A 149 -12.30 6.99 4.15
C LEU A 149 -12.77 7.32 2.73
N GLU A 150 -14.03 7.70 2.56
CA GLU A 150 -14.54 8.22 1.29
C GLU A 150 -13.86 9.54 0.90
N LEU A 151 -13.75 10.50 1.82
CA LEU A 151 -13.03 11.76 1.58
C LEU A 151 -11.52 11.59 1.38
N LEU A 152 -10.92 10.54 1.94
CA LEU A 152 -9.53 10.16 1.74
C LEU A 152 -9.29 9.62 0.34
N LEU A 153 -10.13 8.69 -0.12
CA LEU A 153 -9.86 7.86 -1.30
C LEU A 153 -10.49 8.41 -2.58
N ILE A 154 -11.66 9.04 -2.51
CA ILE A 154 -12.42 9.55 -3.66
C ILE A 154 -11.80 10.86 -4.16
N PRO A 155 -11.86 12.00 -3.44
CA PRO A 155 -11.25 13.25 -3.86
C PRO A 155 -9.76 13.34 -3.53
N SER A 156 -9.22 12.34 -2.83
CA SER A 156 -7.82 12.32 -2.44
C SER A 156 -7.43 13.34 -1.34
N GLY A 157 -8.28 13.59 -0.34
CA GLY A 157 -8.06 14.61 0.70
C GLY A 157 -6.78 14.38 1.52
N ASN A 158 -5.79 15.28 1.39
CA ASN A 158 -4.54 15.22 2.14
C ASN A 158 -4.76 15.58 3.61
N ASN A 159 -5.57 16.59 3.88
CA ASN A 159 -5.98 16.98 5.22
C ASN A 159 -6.69 15.83 5.96
N ILE A 160 -7.49 15.05 5.24
CA ILE A 160 -8.17 13.87 5.79
C ILE A 160 -7.17 12.75 6.12
N ALA A 161 -6.15 12.54 5.26
CA ALA A 161 -5.09 11.57 5.55
C ALA A 161 -4.36 11.89 6.86
N ARG A 162 -4.01 13.16 7.06
CA ARG A 162 -3.33 13.63 8.27
C ARG A 162 -4.25 13.63 9.49
N LEU A 163 -5.54 13.96 9.34
CA LEU A 163 -6.54 13.85 10.40
C LEU A 163 -6.67 12.39 10.87
N LEU A 164 -6.85 11.44 9.95
CA LEU A 164 -6.96 10.02 10.27
C LEU A 164 -5.70 9.50 10.95
N ALA A 165 -4.52 9.93 10.51
CA ALA A 165 -3.25 9.56 11.13
C ALA A 165 -3.15 10.03 12.59
N ARG A 166 -3.56 11.27 12.88
CA ARG A 166 -3.60 11.80 14.24
C ARG A 166 -4.66 11.13 15.11
N TRP A 167 -5.83 10.88 14.54
CA TRP A 167 -6.91 10.17 15.23
C TRP A 167 -6.52 8.76 15.65
N ASP A 168 -5.86 8.01 14.77
CA ASP A 168 -5.45 6.63 15.03
C ASP A 168 -4.27 6.54 16.01
N SER A 169 -3.21 7.30 15.77
CA SER A 169 -1.91 7.12 16.44
C SER A 169 -1.50 8.29 17.33
N GLY A 170 -2.35 9.30 17.52
CA GLY A 170 -2.05 10.50 18.31
C GLY A 170 -1.15 11.52 17.59
N SER A 171 -0.32 11.10 16.63
CA SER A 171 0.47 11.99 15.79
C SER A 171 0.72 11.39 14.40
N GLN A 172 1.05 12.26 13.43
CA GLN A 172 1.40 11.79 12.07
C GLN A 172 2.69 10.96 12.09
N GLU A 173 3.67 11.32 12.89
CA GLU A 173 4.95 10.63 13.03
C GLU A 173 4.76 9.20 13.54
N ALA A 174 3.94 9.02 14.57
CA ALA A 174 3.62 7.70 15.13
C ALA A 174 2.89 6.83 14.09
N PHE A 175 1.96 7.42 13.34
CA PHE A 175 1.25 6.75 12.26
C PHE A 175 2.17 6.34 11.10
N VAL A 176 3.06 7.22 10.66
CA VAL A 176 4.06 6.94 9.62
C VAL A 176 5.00 5.81 10.04
N ALA A 177 5.45 5.80 11.29
CA ALA A 177 6.23 4.69 11.82
C ALA A 177 5.46 3.36 11.72
N ARG A 178 4.15 3.39 11.92
CA ARG A 178 3.26 2.25 11.77
C ARG A 178 3.09 1.83 10.30
N MET A 179 2.87 2.78 9.38
CA MET A 179 2.85 2.50 7.93
C MET A 179 4.12 1.78 7.48
N ASN A 180 5.30 2.19 7.96
CA ASN A 180 6.56 1.55 7.61
C ASN A 180 6.69 0.15 8.20
N ARG A 181 6.26 -0.09 9.45
CA ARG A 181 6.20 -1.44 10.02
C ARG A 181 5.26 -2.35 9.23
N THR A 182 4.11 -1.84 8.81
CA THR A 182 3.15 -2.56 7.96
C THR A 182 3.76 -2.88 6.59
N ALA A 183 4.48 -1.94 5.98
CA ALA A 183 5.19 -2.19 4.72
C ALA A 183 6.20 -3.34 4.84
N VAL A 184 6.99 -3.37 5.93
CA VAL A 184 7.92 -4.47 6.22
C VAL A 184 7.15 -5.80 6.38
N ALA A 185 6.06 -5.81 7.14
CA ALA A 185 5.23 -7.02 7.34
C ALA A 185 4.63 -7.56 6.03
N LEU A 186 4.30 -6.67 5.08
CA LEU A 186 3.82 -7.03 3.74
C LEU A 186 4.97 -7.39 2.76
N GLY A 187 6.22 -7.36 3.21
CA GLY A 187 7.38 -7.63 2.37
C GLY A 187 7.66 -6.53 1.33
N MET A 188 7.20 -5.29 1.57
CA MET A 188 7.43 -4.13 0.73
C MET A 188 8.81 -3.51 1.02
N THR A 189 9.86 -4.27 0.73
CA THR A 189 11.24 -3.98 1.16
C THR A 189 11.88 -2.76 0.49
N ARG A 190 11.24 -2.22 -0.55
CA ARG A 190 11.69 -1.03 -1.29
C ARG A 190 10.72 0.14 -1.12
N THR A 191 10.01 0.19 0.02
CA THR A 191 9.01 1.20 0.32
C THR A 191 9.38 1.96 1.59
N THR A 192 9.27 3.27 1.54
CA THR A 192 9.42 4.17 2.68
C THR A 192 8.32 5.22 2.66
N TYR A 193 7.55 5.29 3.71
CA TYR A 193 6.55 6.33 3.93
C TYR A 193 7.14 7.40 4.85
N THR A 194 6.95 8.67 4.49
CA THR A 194 7.37 9.83 5.30
C THR A 194 6.22 10.77 5.64
N GLY A 195 5.02 10.47 5.11
CA GLY A 195 3.78 11.16 5.40
C GLY A 195 2.57 10.26 5.11
N ALA A 196 1.42 10.61 5.68
CA ALA A 196 0.18 9.85 5.52
C ALA A 196 -0.54 10.15 4.20
N SER A 197 -0.28 11.30 3.58
CA SER A 197 -0.96 11.76 2.36
C SER A 197 -0.22 11.42 1.07
N GLY A 198 1.13 11.35 1.13
CA GLY A 198 2.01 11.17 -0.02
C GLY A 198 2.32 12.47 -0.77
N ILE A 199 2.07 13.64 -0.18
CA ILE A 199 2.52 14.91 -0.74
C ILE A 199 4.04 15.02 -0.70
N GLU A 200 4.67 14.39 0.27
CA GLU A 200 6.11 14.35 0.48
C GLU A 200 6.79 13.49 -0.60
N ALA A 201 7.67 14.08 -1.40
CA ALA A 201 8.42 13.36 -2.44
C ALA A 201 9.40 12.29 -1.87
N SER A 202 9.68 12.35 -0.58
CA SER A 202 10.44 11.35 0.18
C SER A 202 9.64 10.06 0.48
N THR A 203 8.32 10.08 0.36
CA THR A 203 7.50 8.87 0.34
C THR A 203 7.69 8.16 -1.00
N ARG A 204 8.38 7.02 -0.97
CA ARG A 204 8.83 6.32 -2.19
C ARG A 204 8.52 4.83 -2.12
N SER A 205 8.25 4.25 -3.28
CA SER A 205 7.98 2.83 -3.42
C SER A 205 8.29 2.33 -4.84
N THR A 206 8.03 1.05 -5.09
CA THR A 206 8.06 0.43 -6.42
C THR A 206 6.68 -0.07 -6.81
N ALA A 207 6.44 -0.25 -8.11
CA ALA A 207 5.17 -0.81 -8.59
C ALA A 207 4.93 -2.23 -8.04
N VAL A 208 5.98 -3.03 -7.91
CA VAL A 208 5.90 -4.39 -7.34
C VAL A 208 5.53 -4.37 -5.85
N ASP A 209 6.08 -3.44 -5.07
CA ASP A 209 5.71 -3.34 -3.65
C ASP A 209 4.28 -2.83 -3.48
N GLN A 210 3.86 -1.84 -4.27
CA GLN A 210 2.50 -1.33 -4.23
C GLN A 210 1.47 -2.39 -4.70
N LEU A 211 1.87 -3.33 -5.55
CA LEU A 211 1.01 -4.45 -5.95
C LEU A 211 0.73 -5.41 -4.79
N LYS A 212 1.71 -5.65 -3.90
CA LYS A 212 1.49 -6.42 -2.66
C LYS A 212 0.42 -5.77 -1.77
N LEU A 213 0.49 -4.44 -1.62
CA LEU A 213 -0.52 -3.70 -0.88
C LEU A 213 -1.89 -3.77 -1.56
N ALA A 214 -1.96 -3.62 -2.89
CA ALA A 214 -3.20 -3.75 -3.64
C ALA A 214 -3.89 -5.10 -3.39
N HIS A 215 -3.11 -6.18 -3.35
CA HIS A 215 -3.60 -7.52 -3.06
C HIS A 215 -4.26 -7.60 -1.67
N GLU A 216 -3.61 -7.06 -0.63
CA GLU A 216 -4.18 -7.06 0.72
C GLU A 216 -5.42 -6.17 0.85
N VAL A 217 -5.39 -5.00 0.27
CA VAL A 217 -6.52 -4.05 0.27
C VAL A 217 -7.76 -4.65 -0.38
N MET A 218 -7.61 -5.37 -1.47
CA MET A 218 -8.73 -5.98 -2.18
C MET A 218 -9.35 -7.19 -1.46
N LYS A 219 -8.74 -7.67 -0.38
CA LYS A 219 -9.36 -8.65 0.54
C LYS A 219 -10.38 -7.99 1.48
N ASN A 220 -10.26 -6.67 1.74
CA ASN A 220 -11.15 -5.95 2.64
C ASN A 220 -12.43 -5.50 1.91
N PRO A 221 -13.62 -6.00 2.31
CA PRO A 221 -14.88 -5.69 1.61
C PRO A 221 -15.27 -4.20 1.68
N ALA A 222 -15.00 -3.51 2.80
CA ALA A 222 -15.31 -2.08 2.97
C ALA A 222 -14.44 -1.23 2.04
N LEU A 223 -13.12 -1.54 1.93
CA LEU A 223 -12.25 -0.83 1.00
C LEU A 223 -12.67 -1.05 -0.46
N ARG A 224 -12.98 -2.29 -0.84
CA ARG A 224 -13.47 -2.59 -2.20
C ARG A 224 -14.71 -1.78 -2.55
N GLU A 225 -15.61 -1.62 -1.60
CA GLU A 225 -16.83 -0.83 -1.79
C GLU A 225 -16.47 0.65 -2.00
N ILE A 226 -15.66 1.24 -1.12
CA ILE A 226 -15.30 2.65 -1.16
C ILE A 226 -14.52 3.01 -2.43
N VAL A 227 -13.51 2.24 -2.81
CA VAL A 227 -12.69 2.56 -3.99
C VAL A 227 -13.44 2.42 -5.32
N ALA A 228 -14.58 1.73 -5.33
CA ALA A 228 -15.44 1.57 -6.50
C ALA A 228 -16.44 2.74 -6.67
N ILE A 229 -16.57 3.63 -5.70
CA ILE A 229 -17.49 4.77 -5.75
C ILE A 229 -16.98 5.78 -6.78
N ARG A 230 -17.81 6.11 -7.77
CA ARG A 230 -17.50 7.12 -8.80
C ARG A 230 -17.68 8.54 -8.31
N SER A 231 -18.72 8.76 -7.54
CA SER A 231 -19.03 10.02 -6.88
C SER A 231 -19.88 9.77 -5.65
N THR A 232 -19.75 10.62 -4.65
CA THR A 232 -20.52 10.52 -3.39
C THR A 232 -20.94 11.92 -2.92
N THR A 233 -21.93 11.97 -2.06
CA THR A 233 -22.27 13.14 -1.25
C THR A 233 -22.05 12.79 0.20
N VAL A 234 -21.20 13.55 0.87
CA VAL A 234 -20.89 13.34 2.30
C VAL A 234 -21.62 14.43 3.11
N PRO A 235 -22.50 14.07 4.04
CA PRO A 235 -23.19 15.06 4.89
C PRO A 235 -22.19 16.00 5.57
N GLY A 236 -22.41 17.31 5.43
CA GLY A 236 -21.51 18.34 5.96
C GLY A 236 -20.38 18.78 5.02
N VAL A 237 -20.23 18.12 3.86
CA VAL A 237 -19.33 18.53 2.76
C VAL A 237 -20.18 19.09 1.62
N PRO A 238 -19.90 20.30 1.10
CA PRO A 238 -20.68 20.90 0.02
C PRO A 238 -20.57 20.13 -1.29
N GLY A 239 -21.69 19.92 -1.97
CA GLY A 239 -21.76 19.39 -3.34
C GLY A 239 -21.49 17.88 -3.43
N THR A 240 -21.23 17.45 -4.65
CA THR A 240 -20.85 16.09 -4.99
C THR A 240 -19.32 15.97 -5.03
N VAL A 241 -18.80 14.89 -4.51
CA VAL A 241 -17.37 14.58 -4.48
C VAL A 241 -17.09 13.51 -5.52
N ASP A 242 -16.33 13.86 -6.56
CA ASP A 242 -16.00 12.95 -7.66
C ASP A 242 -14.69 12.20 -7.43
N ASN A 243 -14.65 10.94 -7.89
CA ASN A 243 -13.45 10.13 -7.83
C ASN A 243 -12.45 10.58 -8.91
N THR A 244 -11.21 10.78 -8.49
CA THR A 244 -10.11 11.14 -9.40
C THR A 244 -9.74 10.02 -10.38
N ASN A 245 -10.18 8.77 -10.12
CA ASN A 245 -10.02 7.64 -11.03
C ASN A 245 -11.13 7.60 -12.09
N THR A 246 -10.97 8.30 -13.19
CA THR A 246 -11.94 8.35 -14.29
C THR A 246 -12.14 7.00 -14.99
N LEU A 247 -11.21 6.03 -14.83
CA LEU A 247 -11.34 4.69 -15.40
C LEU A 247 -12.44 3.85 -14.72
N LEU A 248 -13.00 4.28 -13.60
CA LEU A 248 -14.18 3.66 -13.00
C LEU A 248 -15.43 3.69 -13.92
N THR A 249 -15.42 4.51 -14.96
CA THR A 249 -16.47 4.49 -16.01
C THR A 249 -16.32 3.30 -16.96
N LYS A 250 -15.12 2.68 -17.03
CA LYS A 250 -14.85 1.53 -17.89
C LYS A 250 -15.43 0.25 -17.28
N PRO A 251 -16.17 -0.56 -18.07
CA PRO A 251 -16.74 -1.82 -17.57
C PRO A 251 -15.70 -2.72 -16.94
N GLY A 252 -16.01 -3.26 -15.76
CA GLY A 252 -15.15 -4.18 -15.04
C GLY A 252 -14.05 -3.52 -14.19
N VAL A 253 -13.77 -2.22 -14.31
CA VAL A 253 -12.86 -1.51 -13.40
C VAL A 253 -13.57 -1.23 -12.07
N ILE A 254 -12.89 -1.57 -10.96
CA ILE A 254 -13.48 -1.52 -9.61
C ILE A 254 -12.62 -0.76 -8.58
N GLY A 255 -11.62 -0.07 -9.00
CA GLY A 255 -10.72 0.73 -8.12
C GLY A 255 -9.39 0.98 -8.79
N LEU A 256 -8.40 1.48 -8.09
CA LEU A 256 -8.23 1.78 -6.68
C LEU A 256 -7.97 3.28 -6.48
N LYS A 257 -6.69 3.72 -6.60
CA LYS A 257 -6.27 5.07 -6.21
C LYS A 257 -5.32 5.70 -7.20
N THR A 258 -5.63 6.92 -7.59
CA THR A 258 -4.74 7.81 -8.36
C THR A 258 -3.74 8.51 -7.46
N GLY A 259 -2.64 8.95 -8.04
CA GLY A 259 -1.68 9.85 -7.41
C GLY A 259 -1.04 10.77 -8.45
N SER A 260 -0.79 12.02 -8.09
CA SER A 260 -0.03 12.93 -8.94
C SER A 260 0.62 14.03 -8.12
N SER A 261 1.83 14.39 -8.49
CA SER A 261 2.57 15.56 -8.06
C SER A 261 3.71 15.80 -9.04
N THR A 262 4.26 17.02 -9.07
CA THR A 262 5.38 17.31 -9.99
C THR A 262 6.54 16.31 -9.82
N PRO A 263 7.04 15.99 -8.61
CA PRO A 263 8.14 15.02 -8.46
C PRO A 263 7.73 13.57 -8.73
N ALA A 264 6.47 13.18 -8.51
CA ALA A 264 6.01 11.82 -8.75
C ALA A 264 5.60 11.58 -10.21
N GLY A 265 5.26 12.64 -10.95
CA GLY A 265 4.47 12.50 -12.16
C GLY A 265 3.09 11.95 -11.81
N GLY A 266 2.55 11.09 -12.67
CA GLY A 266 1.29 10.40 -12.43
C GLY A 266 1.47 8.97 -11.96
N ALA A 267 0.50 8.50 -11.19
CA ALA A 267 0.42 7.14 -10.69
C ALA A 267 -1.05 6.65 -10.64
N LEU A 268 -1.24 5.35 -10.83
CA LEU A 268 -2.51 4.69 -10.60
C LEU A 268 -2.26 3.27 -10.06
N MET A 269 -2.84 2.96 -8.92
CA MET A 269 -3.11 1.60 -8.49
C MET A 269 -4.53 1.25 -8.95
N TRP A 270 -4.71 0.14 -9.65
CA TRP A 270 -6.01 -0.23 -10.22
C TRP A 270 -6.38 -1.68 -9.96
N ALA A 271 -7.68 -1.94 -9.96
CA ALA A 271 -8.27 -3.26 -9.92
C ALA A 271 -9.34 -3.37 -11.01
N ALA A 272 -9.33 -4.47 -11.73
CA ALA A 272 -10.30 -4.72 -12.79
C ALA A 272 -10.64 -6.21 -12.90
N HIS A 273 -11.84 -6.51 -13.38
CA HIS A 273 -12.20 -7.86 -13.77
C HIS A 273 -11.80 -8.13 -15.22
N ALA A 274 -11.19 -9.30 -15.42
CA ALA A 274 -10.94 -9.84 -16.74
C ALA A 274 -11.54 -11.25 -16.86
N TRP A 275 -11.88 -11.64 -18.08
CA TRP A 275 -12.43 -12.97 -18.37
C TRP A 275 -11.32 -13.87 -18.90
N THR A 276 -11.36 -15.15 -18.52
CA THR A 276 -10.53 -16.15 -19.17
C THR A 276 -10.97 -16.32 -20.63
N SER A 277 -10.06 -16.77 -21.50
CA SER A 277 -10.33 -16.97 -22.93
C SER A 277 -11.50 -17.93 -23.22
N LYS A 278 -11.93 -18.73 -22.25
CA LYS A 278 -13.12 -19.62 -22.34
C LYS A 278 -14.40 -18.94 -21.86
N GLY A 279 -14.36 -17.66 -21.44
CA GLY A 279 -15.53 -16.88 -21.06
C GLY A 279 -16.23 -17.31 -19.76
N ALA A 280 -15.79 -18.39 -19.12
CA ALA A 280 -16.49 -19.00 -17.98
C ALA A 280 -16.11 -18.38 -16.62
N ASP A 281 -14.87 -17.94 -16.46
CA ASP A 281 -14.35 -17.48 -15.17
C ASP A 281 -13.93 -16.00 -15.23
N ARG A 282 -14.48 -15.21 -14.31
CA ARG A 282 -14.09 -13.83 -14.07
C ARG A 282 -12.98 -13.81 -13.02
N ARG A 283 -11.85 -13.20 -13.34
CA ARG A 283 -10.70 -13.06 -12.44
C ARG A 283 -10.49 -11.61 -12.07
N LEU A 284 -10.08 -11.38 -10.83
CA LEU A 284 -9.59 -10.07 -10.41
C LEU A 284 -8.15 -9.90 -10.90
N VAL A 285 -7.90 -8.79 -11.56
CA VAL A 285 -6.56 -8.37 -12.01
C VAL A 285 -6.21 -7.09 -11.30
N LEU A 286 -5.04 -7.05 -10.71
CA LEU A 286 -4.48 -5.91 -10.03
C LEU A 286 -3.32 -5.34 -10.82
N GLY A 287 -3.19 -4.02 -10.85
CA GLY A 287 -2.07 -3.38 -11.49
C GLY A 287 -1.70 -2.07 -10.85
N VAL A 288 -0.45 -1.71 -11.04
CA VAL A 288 0.14 -0.47 -10.54
C VAL A 288 0.95 0.15 -11.66
N VAL A 289 0.73 1.44 -11.90
CA VAL A 289 1.53 2.28 -12.80
C VAL A 289 2.03 3.46 -11.97
N LEU A 290 3.34 3.70 -11.96
CA LEU A 290 3.99 4.76 -11.19
C LEU A 290 4.90 5.61 -12.06
N HIS A 291 5.12 6.85 -11.62
CA HIS A 291 6.17 7.73 -12.11
C HIS A 291 6.05 8.01 -13.62
N GLN A 292 4.82 8.32 -14.05
CA GLN A 292 4.55 8.71 -15.44
C GLN A 292 4.76 10.20 -15.60
N ARG A 293 5.69 10.62 -16.49
CA ARG A 293 6.06 12.01 -16.77
C ARG A 293 6.42 12.83 -15.51
N PRO A 294 7.39 12.39 -14.69
CA PRO A 294 7.85 13.18 -13.56
C PRO A 294 8.44 14.52 -14.05
N GLY A 295 8.29 15.57 -13.22
CA GLY A 295 8.74 16.91 -13.57
C GLY A 295 7.74 17.73 -14.41
N THR A 296 6.63 17.13 -14.86
CA THR A 296 5.53 17.87 -15.51
C THR A 296 4.47 18.30 -14.51
N THR A 297 3.40 18.92 -14.98
CA THR A 297 2.26 19.26 -14.12
C THR A 297 1.59 18.00 -13.58
N PRO A 298 0.99 18.05 -12.36
CA PRO A 298 0.27 16.91 -11.79
C PRO A 298 -0.84 16.38 -12.73
N SER A 299 -1.50 17.26 -13.47
CA SER A 299 -2.54 16.91 -14.44
C SER A 299 -2.00 16.10 -15.62
N GLU A 300 -0.89 16.51 -16.22
CA GLU A 300 -0.26 15.80 -17.34
C GLU A 300 0.25 14.42 -16.90
N GLY A 301 0.90 14.35 -15.73
CA GLY A 301 1.34 13.08 -15.15
C GLY A 301 0.15 12.14 -14.93
N LEU A 302 -0.92 12.62 -14.31
CA LEU A 302 -2.13 11.83 -14.04
C LEU A 302 -2.78 11.33 -15.33
N HIS A 303 -2.92 12.19 -16.34
CA HIS A 303 -3.47 11.80 -17.63
C HIS A 303 -2.66 10.65 -18.26
N THR A 304 -1.33 10.73 -18.19
CA THR A 304 -0.45 9.68 -18.72
C THR A 304 -0.59 8.37 -17.93
N ALA A 305 -0.68 8.43 -16.61
CA ALA A 305 -0.89 7.24 -15.78
C ALA A 305 -2.25 6.57 -16.06
N LEU A 306 -3.31 7.35 -16.23
CA LEU A 306 -4.63 6.85 -16.60
C LEU A 306 -4.58 6.19 -17.99
N THR A 307 -3.96 6.83 -18.99
CA THR A 307 -3.83 6.29 -20.35
C THR A 307 -3.04 4.98 -20.37
N SER A 308 -1.89 4.93 -19.69
CA SER A 308 -1.07 3.71 -19.59
C SER A 308 -1.81 2.57 -18.89
N SER A 309 -2.53 2.90 -17.85
CA SER A 309 -3.35 1.92 -17.11
C SER A 309 -4.53 1.42 -17.94
N ASP A 310 -5.19 2.30 -18.71
CA ASP A 310 -6.28 1.92 -19.62
C ASP A 310 -5.82 0.92 -20.68
N GLN A 311 -4.61 1.14 -21.24
CA GLN A 311 -4.00 0.21 -22.20
C GLN A 311 -3.74 -1.17 -21.57
N LEU A 312 -3.18 -1.22 -20.36
CA LEU A 312 -2.95 -2.46 -19.62
C LEU A 312 -4.26 -3.17 -19.29
N ILE A 313 -5.25 -2.45 -18.74
CA ILE A 313 -6.59 -2.98 -18.42
C ILE A 313 -7.27 -3.52 -19.67
N SER A 314 -7.23 -2.77 -20.77
CA SER A 314 -7.81 -3.22 -22.04
C SER A 314 -7.13 -4.49 -22.57
N ALA A 315 -5.81 -4.60 -22.40
CA ALA A 315 -5.07 -5.79 -22.82
C ALA A 315 -5.47 -7.02 -22.02
N VAL A 316 -5.52 -6.92 -20.69
CA VAL A 316 -5.92 -8.06 -19.83
C VAL A 316 -7.41 -8.41 -20.00
N GLN A 317 -8.28 -7.44 -20.29
CA GLN A 317 -9.70 -7.68 -20.54
C GLN A 317 -9.99 -8.33 -21.90
N ARG A 318 -9.13 -8.16 -22.92
CA ARG A 318 -9.26 -8.84 -24.20
C ARG A 318 -9.01 -10.35 -24.12
N GLY A 319 -8.36 -10.81 -23.09
CA GLY A 319 -8.19 -12.25 -22.81
C GLY A 319 -6.92 -12.53 -22.02
N LEU A 320 -7.10 -13.17 -20.87
CA LEU A 320 -6.00 -13.78 -20.15
C LEU A 320 -5.55 -15.04 -20.91
N PRO A 321 -4.23 -15.33 -20.99
CA PRO A 321 -3.73 -16.55 -21.61
C PRO A 321 -4.41 -17.81 -21.08
N PRO A 322 -4.60 -18.86 -21.91
CA PRO A 322 -5.29 -20.10 -21.50
C PRO A 322 -4.63 -20.80 -20.30
N THR A 323 -3.33 -20.61 -20.10
CA THR A 323 -2.56 -21.15 -18.97
C THR A 323 -3.09 -20.72 -17.60
N PHE A 324 -3.84 -19.62 -17.55
CA PHE A 324 -4.46 -19.12 -16.31
C PHE A 324 -5.84 -19.76 -16.00
N ALA A 325 -6.35 -20.61 -16.88
CA ALA A 325 -7.62 -21.32 -16.68
C ALA A 325 -7.47 -22.65 -15.92
N ALA A 326 -6.26 -23.15 -15.70
CA ALA A 326 -6.02 -24.57 -15.38
C ALA A 326 -5.78 -24.92 -13.91
N HIS A 327 -5.93 -24.00 -12.95
CA HIS A 327 -5.76 -24.33 -11.53
C HIS A 327 -7.12 -24.32 -10.82
N ARG A 328 -7.91 -25.38 -11.07
CA ARG A 328 -8.89 -25.90 -10.11
C ARG A 328 -8.27 -27.17 -9.51
N GLY A 329 -7.71 -27.06 -8.32
CA GLY A 329 -7.34 -28.14 -7.45
C GLY A 329 -7.91 -27.86 -6.09
#